data_213be3d467b11f4404e2cdcc17f67e04
#
_entry.id   213be3d467b11f4404e2cdcc17f67e04
#
_cell.length_a   1.000
_cell.length_b   1.000
_cell.length_c   1.000
_cell.angle_alpha   90.00
_cell.angle_beta   90.00
_cell.angle_gamma   90.00
#
_symmetry.space_group_name_H-M   'P 1'
#
loop_
_entity.id
_entity.type
_entity.pdbx_description
1 polymer ?
#
loop_
_entity_poly.entity_id
_entity_poly.type
_entity_poly.pdbx_seq_one_letter_code
_entity_poly.pdbx_strand_id
1 'polypeptide(L)'
;MKKAILLSLISLLSAAPSWADQALAKSKNCMVCHAVDKKLVGPAYKDVASKYATQKDAVAHLAEKITKGSRGTWGPMPMPPNASVSGEEAKKLASWILAQK
;
A
#
# COMPACT_ATOMS: atom_id res chain seq x y z
N MET A 1 25.76 -32.27 37.67
CA MET A 1 25.86 -31.10 36.76
C MET A 1 24.64 -31.06 35.88
N LYS A 2 23.73 -30.15 36.14
CA LYS A 2 22.53 -30.00 35.30
C LYS A 2 22.85 -29.03 34.20
N LYS A 3 22.92 -29.51 32.97
CA LYS A 3 23.06 -28.65 31.77
C LYS A 3 21.70 -28.02 31.51
N ALA A 4 21.57 -26.72 31.76
CA ALA A 4 20.40 -25.95 31.35
C ALA A 4 20.44 -25.78 29.82
N ILE A 5 19.53 -26.44 29.13
CA ILE A 5 19.30 -26.22 27.71
C ILE A 5 18.47 -24.93 27.61
N LEU A 6 19.11 -23.83 27.25
CA LEU A 6 18.42 -22.61 26.84
C LEU A 6 17.76 -22.88 25.50
N LEU A 7 16.45 -23.16 25.50
CA LEU A 7 15.64 -23.11 24.30
C LEU A 7 15.51 -21.62 23.90
N SER A 8 16.30 -21.26 22.90
CA SER A 8 16.14 -19.98 22.22
C SER A 8 14.82 -20.03 21.44
N LEU A 9 13.79 -19.38 21.98
CA LEU A 9 12.56 -19.11 21.23
C LEU A 9 12.90 -18.09 20.15
N ILE A 10 13.16 -18.60 18.93
CA ILE A 10 13.21 -17.76 17.74
C ILE A 10 11.78 -17.35 17.45
N SER A 11 11.41 -16.13 17.84
CA SER A 11 10.17 -15.51 17.43
C SER A 11 10.27 -15.27 15.93
N LEU A 12 9.68 -16.16 15.14
CA LEU A 12 9.42 -15.93 13.72
C LEU A 12 8.39 -14.80 13.63
N LEU A 13 8.87 -13.58 13.42
CA LEU A 13 8.03 -12.49 12.96
C LEU A 13 7.54 -12.88 11.56
N SER A 14 6.36 -13.50 11.49
CA SER A 14 5.68 -13.68 10.23
C SER A 14 5.22 -12.30 9.74
N ALA A 15 5.89 -11.80 8.68
CA ALA A 15 5.38 -10.66 7.95
C ALA A 15 3.95 -10.97 7.50
N ALA A 16 2.99 -10.07 7.79
CA ALA A 16 1.62 -10.24 7.36
C ALA A 16 1.60 -10.43 5.83
N PRO A 17 0.90 -11.46 5.30
CA PRO A 17 0.91 -11.72 3.87
C PRO A 17 0.32 -10.52 3.12
N SER A 18 0.96 -10.12 2.01
CA SER A 18 0.59 -8.97 1.18
C SER A 18 -0.83 -9.04 0.61
N TRP A 19 -1.42 -10.24 0.52
CA TRP A 19 -2.80 -10.42 0.06
C TRP A 19 -3.84 -9.82 1.02
N ALA A 20 -3.54 -9.62 2.31
CA ALA A 20 -4.43 -8.94 3.25
C ALA A 20 -4.65 -7.47 2.86
N ASP A 21 -3.62 -6.78 2.38
CA ASP A 21 -3.71 -5.40 1.93
C ASP A 21 -4.33 -5.30 0.54
N GLN A 22 -4.14 -6.30 -0.31
CA GLN A 22 -4.87 -6.42 -1.57
C GLN A 22 -6.38 -6.61 -1.32
N ALA A 23 -6.75 -7.40 -0.34
CA ALA A 23 -8.15 -7.56 0.05
C ALA A 23 -8.75 -6.25 0.56
N LEU A 24 -7.99 -5.46 1.31
CA LEU A 24 -8.39 -4.11 1.73
C LEU A 24 -8.62 -3.20 0.53
N ALA A 25 -7.70 -3.18 -0.43
CA ALA A 25 -7.83 -2.40 -1.66
C ALA A 25 -9.11 -2.77 -2.43
N LYS A 26 -9.41 -4.06 -2.54
CA LYS A 26 -10.64 -4.54 -3.18
C LYS A 26 -11.89 -4.09 -2.42
N SER A 27 -11.90 -4.20 -1.10
CA SER A 27 -13.04 -3.82 -0.26
C SER A 27 -13.33 -2.32 -0.30
N LYS A 28 -12.33 -1.50 -0.58
CA LYS A 28 -12.44 -0.03 -0.72
C LYS A 28 -12.62 0.42 -2.18
N ASN A 29 -12.86 -0.50 -3.10
CA ASN A 29 -13.10 -0.25 -4.52
C ASN A 29 -11.90 0.35 -5.28
N CYS A 30 -10.70 0.27 -4.75
CA CYS A 30 -9.49 0.76 -5.42
C CYS A 30 -9.26 0.05 -6.76
N MET A 31 -9.56 -1.25 -6.81
CA MET A 31 -9.31 -2.08 -7.99
C MET A 31 -10.31 -1.86 -9.13
N VAL A 32 -11.31 -1.00 -8.95
CA VAL A 32 -12.18 -0.55 -10.05
C VAL A 32 -11.39 0.36 -11.01
N CYS A 33 -10.49 1.19 -10.47
CA CYS A 33 -9.71 2.15 -11.25
C CYS A 33 -8.23 1.80 -11.36
N HIS A 34 -7.72 0.92 -10.51
CA HIS A 34 -6.33 0.51 -10.48
C HIS A 34 -6.16 -0.98 -10.69
N ALA A 35 -5.03 -1.36 -11.29
CA ALA A 35 -4.50 -2.72 -11.28
C ALA A 35 -3.05 -2.69 -10.81
N VAL A 36 -2.50 -3.85 -10.44
CA VAL A 36 -1.11 -3.92 -9.98
C VAL A 36 -0.13 -3.63 -11.11
N ASP A 37 -0.37 -4.19 -12.29
CA ASP A 37 0.60 -4.24 -13.38
C ASP A 37 0.15 -3.59 -14.69
N LYS A 38 -1.00 -2.96 -14.73
CA LYS A 38 -1.48 -2.24 -15.93
C LYS A 38 -2.29 -1.00 -15.55
N LYS A 39 -2.23 0.00 -16.43
CA LYS A 39 -3.07 1.18 -16.34
C LYS A 39 -4.52 0.82 -16.70
N LEU A 40 -5.43 1.28 -15.85
CA LEU A 40 -6.87 1.32 -16.11
C LEU A 40 -7.31 2.79 -16.17
N VAL A 41 -8.25 3.21 -15.33
CA VAL A 41 -8.58 4.63 -15.14
C VAL A 41 -7.42 5.34 -14.45
N GLY A 42 -6.89 4.74 -13.39
CA GLY A 42 -5.71 5.21 -12.68
C GLY A 42 -4.44 4.45 -13.08
N PRO A 43 -3.28 4.91 -12.61
CA PRO A 43 -2.00 4.27 -12.92
C PRO A 43 -1.89 2.87 -12.31
N ALA A 44 -1.08 2.01 -12.93
CA ALA A 44 -0.68 0.75 -12.33
C ALA A 44 0.05 0.97 -11.00
N TYR A 45 -0.19 0.14 -10.01
CA TYR A 45 0.50 0.27 -8.72
C TYR A 45 2.02 0.09 -8.83
N LYS A 46 2.49 -0.73 -9.77
CA LYS A 46 3.93 -0.84 -10.07
C LYS A 46 4.53 0.48 -10.55
N ASP A 47 3.80 1.25 -11.34
CA ASP A 47 4.25 2.56 -11.81
C ASP A 47 4.25 3.58 -10.67
N VAL A 48 3.26 3.53 -9.78
CA VAL A 48 3.24 4.36 -8.57
C VAL A 48 4.44 4.03 -7.69
N ALA A 49 4.72 2.76 -7.45
CA ALA A 49 5.87 2.32 -6.67
C ALA A 49 7.19 2.82 -7.27
N SER A 50 7.34 2.72 -8.58
CA SER A 50 8.53 3.22 -9.29
C SER A 50 8.69 4.73 -9.16
N LYS A 51 7.61 5.48 -9.34
CA LYS A 51 7.65 6.96 -9.26
C LYS A 51 8.11 7.45 -7.90
N TYR A 52 7.70 6.79 -6.83
CA TYR A 52 7.96 7.23 -5.46
C TYR A 52 9.03 6.41 -4.74
N ALA A 53 9.77 5.56 -5.46
CA ALA A 53 10.74 4.63 -4.87
C ALA A 53 11.82 5.29 -4.00
N THR A 54 12.21 6.52 -4.33
CA THR A 54 13.26 7.27 -3.61
C THR A 54 12.74 8.40 -2.74
N GLN A 55 11.42 8.60 -2.70
CA GLN A 55 10.81 9.66 -1.90
C GLN A 55 10.66 9.21 -0.44
N LYS A 56 11.27 9.94 0.50
CA LYS A 56 11.31 9.55 1.92
C LYS A 56 9.94 9.53 2.60
N ASP A 57 9.06 10.44 2.23
CA ASP A 57 7.72 10.59 2.79
C ASP A 57 6.64 9.93 1.92
N ALA A 58 7.01 8.97 1.07
CA ALA A 58 6.12 8.37 0.09
C ALA A 58 4.86 7.77 0.70
N VAL A 59 4.97 7.07 1.83
CA VAL A 59 3.79 6.49 2.51
C VAL A 59 2.81 7.58 2.93
N ALA A 60 3.26 8.62 3.60
CA ALA A 60 2.42 9.73 4.04
C ALA A 60 1.83 10.49 2.85
N HIS A 61 2.63 10.72 1.81
CA HIS A 61 2.20 11.38 0.57
C HIS A 61 1.08 10.60 -0.12
N LEU A 62 1.26 9.30 -0.32
CA LEU A 62 0.25 8.46 -0.96
C LEU A 62 -0.99 8.28 -0.10
N ALA A 63 -0.84 8.15 1.22
CA ALA A 63 -1.96 8.07 2.14
C ALA A 63 -2.84 9.32 2.05
N GLU A 64 -2.24 10.50 1.94
CA GLU A 64 -2.96 11.75 1.74
C GLU A 64 -3.72 11.76 0.40
N LYS A 65 -3.10 11.28 -0.68
CA LYS A 65 -3.75 11.18 -1.99
C LYS A 65 -4.93 10.21 -1.99
N ILE A 66 -4.84 9.13 -1.24
CA ILE A 66 -5.94 8.17 -1.07
C ILE A 66 -7.12 8.82 -0.36
N THR A 67 -6.89 9.53 0.73
CA THR A 67 -7.98 10.11 1.54
C THR A 67 -8.54 11.40 0.96
N LYS A 68 -7.71 12.26 0.40
CA LYS A 68 -8.10 13.59 -0.11
C LYS A 68 -8.27 13.68 -1.62
N GLY A 69 -7.86 12.63 -2.34
CA GLY A 69 -7.86 12.62 -3.80
C GLY A 69 -6.62 13.27 -4.40
N SER A 70 -6.53 13.20 -5.71
CA SER A 70 -5.40 13.70 -6.47
C SER A 70 -5.85 14.11 -7.87
N ARG A 71 -5.18 15.10 -8.46
CA ARG A 71 -5.37 15.49 -9.87
C ARG A 71 -4.07 15.98 -10.47
N GLY A 72 -3.90 15.75 -11.75
CA GLY A 72 -2.79 16.29 -12.55
C GLY A 72 -1.49 15.51 -12.49
N THR A 73 -1.26 14.66 -11.49
CA THR A 73 -0.02 13.89 -11.34
C THR A 73 0.12 12.82 -12.42
N TRP A 74 -0.99 12.16 -12.76
CA TRP A 74 -1.05 11.01 -13.68
C TRP A 74 -1.88 11.28 -14.93
N GLY A 75 -2.13 12.53 -15.23
CA GLY A 75 -2.94 12.95 -16.37
C GLY A 75 -4.19 13.73 -15.94
N PRO A 76 -5.14 13.95 -16.87
CA PRO A 76 -6.30 14.81 -16.63
C PRO A 76 -7.38 14.17 -15.77
N MET A 77 -7.41 12.84 -15.64
CA MET A 77 -8.43 12.13 -14.84
C MET A 77 -8.12 12.27 -13.35
N PRO A 78 -8.99 12.90 -12.56
CA PRO A 78 -8.76 13.02 -11.12
C PRO A 78 -9.06 11.72 -10.40
N MET A 79 -8.32 11.47 -9.31
CA MET A 79 -8.65 10.44 -8.33
C MET A 79 -9.55 11.09 -7.27
N PRO A 80 -10.79 10.61 -7.07
CA PRO A 80 -11.66 11.18 -6.06
C PRO A 80 -11.19 10.86 -4.64
N PRO A 81 -11.58 11.68 -3.64
CA PRO A 81 -11.34 11.33 -2.24
C PRO A 81 -12.05 10.04 -1.85
N ASN A 82 -11.41 9.23 -0.99
CA ASN A 82 -11.98 8.00 -0.46
C ASN A 82 -12.42 8.21 1.00
N ALA A 83 -13.62 8.70 1.19
CA ALA A 83 -14.15 9.05 2.51
C ALA A 83 -14.31 7.83 3.45
N SER A 84 -14.44 6.62 2.88
CA SER A 84 -14.58 5.38 3.65
C SER A 84 -13.24 4.77 4.09
N VAL A 85 -12.12 5.37 3.70
CA VAL A 85 -10.77 4.92 4.06
C VAL A 85 -10.25 5.75 5.22
N SER A 86 -9.96 5.11 6.34
CA SER A 86 -9.34 5.78 7.50
C SER A 86 -7.88 6.12 7.22
N GLY A 87 -7.30 7.02 8.04
CA GLY A 87 -5.87 7.36 7.94
C GLY A 87 -4.96 6.15 8.11
N GLU A 88 -5.30 5.24 9.01
CA GLU A 88 -4.57 3.99 9.25
C GLU A 88 -4.64 3.06 8.04
N GLU A 89 -5.83 2.88 7.49
CA GLU A 89 -6.06 2.08 6.29
C GLU A 89 -5.32 2.67 5.07
N ALA A 90 -5.34 3.99 4.93
CA ALA A 90 -4.62 4.68 3.86
C ALA A 90 -3.11 4.43 3.93
N LYS A 91 -2.52 4.43 5.12
CA LYS A 91 -1.10 4.10 5.33
C LYS A 91 -0.78 2.66 4.97
N LYS A 92 -1.64 1.72 5.34
CA LYS A 92 -1.49 0.30 4.97
C LYS A 92 -1.53 0.12 3.45
N LEU A 93 -2.51 0.75 2.81
CA LEU A 93 -2.64 0.73 1.35
C LEU A 93 -1.42 1.36 0.67
N ALA A 94 -0.97 2.51 1.13
CA ALA A 94 0.20 3.19 0.59
C ALA A 94 1.46 2.32 0.69
N SER A 95 1.70 1.69 1.84
CA SER A 95 2.82 0.78 2.03
C SER A 95 2.75 -0.43 1.11
N TRP A 96 1.58 -1.01 0.95
CA TRP A 96 1.36 -2.14 0.04
C TRP A 96 1.59 -1.73 -1.43
N ILE A 97 1.07 -0.57 -1.84
CA ILE A 97 1.27 -0.04 -3.20
C ILE A 97 2.76 0.15 -3.49
N LEU A 98 3.50 0.76 -2.55
CA LEU A 98 4.93 1.00 -2.71
C LEU A 98 5.79 -0.26 -2.74
N ALA A 99 5.27 -1.38 -2.25
CA ALA A 99 5.93 -2.68 -2.30
C ALA A 99 5.74 -3.42 -3.64
N GLN A 100 4.92 -2.92 -4.53
CA GLN A 100 4.70 -3.53 -5.85
C GLN A 100 5.92 -3.31 -6.76
N LYS A 101 6.37 -4.37 -7.39
CA LYS A 101 7.57 -4.35 -8.26
C LYS A 101 7.31 -4.96 -9.62
#